data_252126e9749730b043462e1371d262b1
#
_entry.id   252126e9749730b043462e1371d262b1
#
_cell.length_a   1.000
_cell.length_b   1.000
_cell.length_c   1.000
_cell.angle_alpha   90.00
_cell.angle_beta   90.00
_cell.angle_gamma   90.00
#
_symmetry.space_group_name_H-M   'P 1'
#
loop_
_entity.id
_entity.type
_entity.pdbx_description
1 polymer ?
#
loop_
_entity_poly.entity_id
_entity_poly.type
_entity_poly.pdbx_seq_one_letter_code
_entity_poly.pdbx_strand_id
1 'polypeptide(L)'
;MTNLATATTEQLIQLIDEDPTRLAGLIDHTLLKPDATEAMIAQICREAVRHRFASVCVNPTNVRFSAERLDGSGVQVCAVVGFPLGATTTKEKVSETQTAIESGATEIDMVINIGAVKSKDDAFSLGQITAVTQTCHANDVLYKVITATCYLTNEEKVRGCKIAQQA
;
A
#
# COMPACT_ATOMS: atom_id res chain seq x y z
N MET A 1 -6.04 -23.52 -11.14
CA MET A 1 -5.11 -22.56 -10.54
C MET A 1 -5.39 -22.48 -9.05
N THR A 2 -4.41 -22.72 -8.19
CA THR A 2 -4.59 -22.62 -6.73
C THR A 2 -4.84 -21.16 -6.38
N ASN A 3 -5.94 -20.88 -5.67
CA ASN A 3 -6.25 -19.52 -5.21
C ASN A 3 -5.32 -19.18 -4.04
N LEU A 4 -4.41 -18.21 -4.22
CA LEU A 4 -3.42 -17.81 -3.21
C LEU A 4 -4.06 -17.32 -1.91
N ALA A 5 -5.28 -16.76 -1.95
CA ALA A 5 -6.00 -16.29 -0.76
C ALA A 5 -6.51 -17.43 0.14
N THR A 6 -6.59 -18.65 -0.36
CA THR A 6 -7.10 -19.83 0.36
C THR A 6 -6.08 -20.97 0.46
N ALA A 7 -4.86 -20.77 -0.05
CA ALA A 7 -3.81 -21.77 -0.05
C ALA A 7 -3.25 -22.01 1.36
N THR A 8 -2.94 -23.28 1.70
CA THR A 8 -2.20 -23.59 2.93
C THR A 8 -0.74 -23.16 2.80
N THR A 9 -0.03 -23.11 3.94
CA THR A 9 1.41 -22.79 3.95
C THR A 9 2.22 -23.75 3.09
N GLU A 10 1.92 -25.05 3.13
CA GLU A 10 2.59 -26.08 2.33
C GLU A 10 2.33 -25.86 0.85
N GLN A 11 1.10 -25.54 0.47
CA GLN A 11 0.74 -25.23 -0.92
C GLN A 11 1.44 -23.97 -1.42
N LEU A 12 1.59 -22.95 -0.57
CA LEU A 12 2.32 -21.71 -0.92
C LEU A 12 3.81 -22.01 -1.11
N ILE A 13 4.44 -22.78 -0.21
CA ILE A 13 5.84 -23.20 -0.32
C ILE A 13 6.05 -23.97 -1.63
N GLN A 14 5.23 -24.95 -1.92
CA GLN A 14 5.32 -25.75 -3.15
C GLN A 14 5.19 -24.86 -4.40
N LEU A 15 4.24 -23.92 -4.42
CA LEU A 15 4.06 -23.00 -5.54
C LEU A 15 5.27 -22.09 -5.77
N ILE A 16 5.94 -21.67 -4.69
CA ILE A 16 7.14 -20.84 -4.74
C ILE A 16 8.35 -21.65 -5.21
N ASP A 17 8.49 -22.88 -4.74
CA ASP A 17 9.57 -23.81 -5.15
C ASP A 17 9.45 -24.18 -6.64
N GLU A 18 8.23 -24.38 -7.14
CA GLU A 18 7.96 -24.67 -8.55
C GLU A 18 8.19 -23.44 -9.46
N ASP A 19 7.85 -22.25 -9.00
CA ASP A 19 7.99 -21.01 -9.75
C ASP A 19 8.19 -19.80 -8.80
N PRO A 20 9.45 -19.45 -8.49
CA PRO A 20 9.77 -18.31 -7.62
C PRO A 20 9.23 -16.97 -8.14
N THR A 21 8.90 -16.84 -9.42
CA THR A 21 8.35 -15.59 -9.98
C THR A 21 6.94 -15.30 -9.45
N ARG A 22 6.24 -16.31 -8.94
CA ARG A 22 4.94 -16.13 -8.27
C ARG A 22 5.05 -15.35 -6.98
N LEU A 23 6.17 -15.51 -6.25
CA LEU A 23 6.45 -14.70 -5.05
C LEU A 23 6.67 -13.23 -5.44
N ALA A 24 7.38 -12.98 -6.53
CA ALA A 24 7.64 -11.63 -7.02
C ALA A 24 6.32 -10.85 -7.25
N GLY A 25 5.30 -11.49 -7.81
CA GLY A 25 3.97 -10.91 -8.02
C GLY A 25 3.18 -10.58 -6.75
N LEU A 26 3.71 -10.87 -5.56
CA LEU A 26 3.14 -10.52 -4.26
C LEU A 26 3.96 -9.44 -3.53
N ILE A 27 5.01 -8.91 -4.15
CA ILE A 27 5.94 -7.95 -3.53
C ILE A 27 5.73 -6.55 -4.11
N ASP A 28 5.53 -5.60 -3.22
CA ASP A 28 5.63 -4.18 -3.53
C ASP A 28 7.09 -3.75 -3.41
N HIS A 29 7.75 -3.49 -4.54
CA HIS A 29 9.14 -3.07 -4.57
C HIS A 29 9.26 -1.62 -4.11
N THR A 30 9.81 -1.40 -2.90
CA THR A 30 9.56 -0.19 -2.12
C THR A 30 10.81 0.67 -1.94
N LEU A 31 10.68 1.99 -2.19
CA LEU A 31 11.68 3.00 -1.87
C LEU A 31 11.04 4.26 -1.28
N LEU A 32 11.10 4.39 0.05
CA LEU A 32 10.47 5.48 0.82
C LEU A 32 11.49 6.37 1.56
N LYS A 33 12.78 6.21 1.26
CA LYS A 33 13.82 7.02 1.88
C LYS A 33 13.67 8.49 1.49
N PRO A 34 13.88 9.45 2.42
CA PRO A 34 13.76 10.88 2.12
C PRO A 34 14.81 11.40 1.14
N ASP A 35 15.92 10.70 0.99
CA ASP A 35 17.02 10.99 0.07
C ASP A 35 16.92 10.24 -1.27
N ALA A 36 15.77 9.61 -1.56
CA ALA A 36 15.57 8.91 -2.82
C ALA A 36 15.65 9.86 -4.01
N THR A 37 16.61 9.59 -4.90
CA THR A 37 16.78 10.35 -6.14
C THR A 37 15.98 9.76 -7.28
N GLU A 38 15.73 10.54 -8.34
CA GLU A 38 15.08 10.05 -9.57
C GLU A 38 15.81 8.84 -10.17
N ALA A 39 17.15 8.81 -10.11
CA ALA A 39 17.95 7.69 -10.59
C ALA A 39 17.65 6.40 -9.81
N MET A 40 17.48 6.50 -8.49
CA MET A 40 17.12 5.36 -7.62
C MET A 40 15.67 4.91 -7.90
N ILE A 41 14.73 5.83 -8.07
CA ILE A 41 13.34 5.50 -8.45
C ILE A 41 13.32 4.82 -9.82
N ALA A 42 14.03 5.34 -10.80
CA ALA A 42 14.14 4.70 -12.12
C ALA A 42 14.75 3.29 -12.03
N GLN A 43 15.68 3.05 -11.11
CA GLN A 43 16.26 1.74 -10.89
C GLN A 43 15.23 0.75 -10.37
N ILE A 44 14.48 1.10 -9.30
CA ILE A 44 13.47 0.18 -8.76
C ILE A 44 12.33 -0.09 -9.75
N CYS A 45 11.97 0.87 -10.61
CA CYS A 45 11.02 0.63 -11.69
C CYS A 45 11.54 -0.43 -12.68
N ARG A 46 12.83 -0.32 -13.12
CA ARG A 46 13.43 -1.33 -14.00
C ARG A 46 13.50 -2.71 -13.34
N GLU A 47 13.86 -2.77 -12.06
CA GLU A 47 13.91 -4.02 -11.29
C GLU A 47 12.51 -4.64 -11.19
N ALA A 48 11.49 -3.84 -10.89
CA ALA A 48 10.11 -4.30 -10.78
C ALA A 48 9.60 -4.90 -12.10
N VAL A 49 9.86 -4.25 -13.22
CA VAL A 49 9.50 -4.78 -14.55
C VAL A 49 10.27 -6.07 -14.84
N ARG A 50 11.60 -6.10 -14.59
CA ARG A 50 12.45 -7.26 -14.85
C ARG A 50 12.02 -8.49 -14.06
N HIS A 51 11.65 -8.30 -12.79
CA HIS A 51 11.30 -9.39 -11.87
C HIS A 51 9.80 -9.62 -11.75
N ARG A 52 8.98 -8.82 -12.43
CA ARG A 52 7.51 -8.90 -12.39
C ARG A 52 6.97 -8.75 -10.97
N PHE A 53 7.45 -7.75 -10.22
CA PHE A 53 6.90 -7.41 -8.92
C PHE A 53 5.45 -6.90 -9.07
N ALA A 54 4.66 -6.97 -7.98
CA ALA A 54 3.28 -6.53 -7.96
C ALA A 54 3.19 -5.02 -8.22
N SER A 55 3.97 -4.25 -7.48
CA SER A 55 4.00 -2.80 -7.59
C SER A 55 5.39 -2.20 -7.36
N VAL A 56 5.51 -0.92 -7.66
CA VAL A 56 6.56 -0.03 -7.13
C VAL A 56 5.90 0.92 -6.14
N CYS A 57 6.33 0.85 -4.85
CA CYS A 57 5.79 1.67 -3.78
C CYS A 57 6.72 2.84 -3.47
N VAL A 58 6.19 4.07 -3.56
CA VAL A 58 6.95 5.33 -3.44
C VAL A 58 6.22 6.39 -2.62
N ASN A 59 6.97 7.42 -2.21
CA ASN A 59 6.37 8.65 -1.67
C ASN A 59 5.58 9.39 -2.77
N PRO A 60 4.53 10.15 -2.43
CA PRO A 60 3.62 10.80 -3.39
C PRO A 60 4.32 11.66 -4.45
N THR A 61 5.40 12.33 -4.09
CA THR A 61 6.19 13.18 -5.03
C THR A 61 6.78 12.39 -6.21
N ASN A 62 6.98 11.07 -6.07
CA ASN A 62 7.59 10.21 -7.09
C ASN A 62 6.56 9.42 -7.92
N VAL A 63 5.27 9.56 -7.64
CA VAL A 63 4.21 8.77 -8.30
C VAL A 63 4.18 9.02 -9.79
N ARG A 64 4.10 10.26 -10.25
CA ARG A 64 4.06 10.61 -11.68
C ARG A 64 5.27 10.05 -12.43
N PHE A 65 6.46 10.25 -11.86
CA PHE A 65 7.71 9.74 -12.44
C PHE A 65 7.74 8.22 -12.55
N SER A 66 7.17 7.51 -11.55
CA SER A 66 7.05 6.04 -11.56
C SER A 66 6.00 5.58 -12.58
N ALA A 67 4.83 6.25 -12.63
CA ALA A 67 3.75 5.92 -13.55
C ALA A 67 4.21 5.99 -15.02
N GLU A 68 4.93 7.06 -15.38
CA GLU A 68 5.49 7.21 -16.73
C GLU A 68 6.47 6.08 -17.11
N ARG A 69 7.19 5.51 -16.14
CA ARG A 69 8.19 4.44 -16.38
C ARG A 69 7.61 3.05 -16.37
N LEU A 70 6.47 2.88 -15.73
CA LEU A 70 5.80 1.61 -15.59
C LEU A 70 4.64 1.43 -16.58
N ASP A 71 4.40 2.46 -17.42
CA ASP A 71 3.33 2.42 -18.41
C ASP A 71 3.47 1.19 -19.33
N GLY A 72 2.37 0.46 -19.52
CA GLY A 72 2.32 -0.76 -20.33
C GLY A 72 3.09 -1.97 -19.78
N SER A 73 3.76 -1.87 -18.60
CA SER A 73 4.55 -2.97 -18.03
C SER A 73 3.73 -4.02 -17.26
N GLY A 74 2.54 -3.65 -16.81
CA GLY A 74 1.70 -4.46 -15.91
C GLY A 74 2.08 -4.36 -14.42
N VAL A 75 3.15 -3.64 -14.07
CA VAL A 75 3.53 -3.35 -12.68
C VAL A 75 2.72 -2.15 -12.18
N GLN A 76 2.11 -2.28 -10.99
CA GLN A 76 1.29 -1.22 -10.42
C GLN A 76 2.14 -0.10 -9.79
N VAL A 77 1.54 1.08 -9.63
CA VAL A 77 2.15 2.21 -8.92
C VAL A 77 1.45 2.40 -7.59
N CYS A 78 2.14 2.09 -6.50
CA CYS A 78 1.65 2.25 -5.14
C CYS A 78 2.17 3.54 -4.51
N ALA A 79 1.29 4.34 -3.91
CA ALA A 79 1.65 5.53 -3.16
C ALA A 79 1.31 5.39 -1.69
N VAL A 80 2.25 5.77 -0.80
CA VAL A 80 1.93 5.87 0.63
C VAL A 80 1.16 7.15 0.94
N VAL A 81 0.26 7.10 1.94
CA VAL A 81 -0.57 8.23 2.40
C VAL A 81 -0.52 8.35 3.92
N GLY A 82 -0.34 9.56 4.41
CA GLY A 82 -0.15 9.83 5.84
C GLY A 82 1.12 9.20 6.42
N PHE A 83 2.05 8.80 5.57
CA PHE A 83 3.24 8.05 5.94
C PHE A 83 4.35 8.97 6.48
N PRO A 84 5.14 8.54 7.49
CA PRO A 84 5.06 7.21 8.15
C PRO A 84 4.16 7.19 9.41
N LEU A 85 3.66 8.31 9.88
CA LEU A 85 3.10 8.46 11.23
C LEU A 85 1.61 8.17 11.33
N GLY A 86 0.86 8.29 10.24
CA GLY A 86 -0.60 8.21 10.26
C GLY A 86 -1.30 9.35 11.01
N ALA A 87 -0.54 10.32 11.55
CA ALA A 87 -0.98 11.31 12.52
C ALA A 87 -1.43 12.64 11.86
N THR A 88 -2.00 12.57 10.68
CA THR A 88 -2.58 13.73 9.98
C THR A 88 -4.10 13.67 9.97
N THR A 89 -4.76 14.76 9.55
CA THR A 89 -6.22 14.83 9.54
C THR A 89 -6.82 13.97 8.40
N THR A 90 -8.10 13.65 8.51
CA THR A 90 -8.83 12.93 7.46
C THR A 90 -8.78 13.69 6.13
N LYS A 91 -8.96 15.02 6.20
CA LYS A 91 -8.94 15.88 5.01
C LYS A 91 -7.61 15.82 4.26
N GLU A 92 -6.49 15.88 4.99
CA GLU A 92 -5.15 15.79 4.39
C GLU A 92 -4.92 14.41 3.76
N LYS A 93 -5.32 13.31 4.42
CA LYS A 93 -5.19 11.97 3.83
C LYS A 93 -6.01 11.80 2.55
N VAL A 94 -7.25 12.30 2.54
CA VAL A 94 -8.09 12.29 1.33
C VAL A 94 -7.48 13.13 0.23
N SER A 95 -6.98 14.33 0.54
CA SER A 95 -6.31 15.21 -0.43
C SER A 95 -5.03 14.59 -1.00
N GLU A 96 -4.22 13.97 -0.14
CA GLU A 96 -2.99 13.27 -0.54
C GLU A 96 -3.33 12.07 -1.44
N THR A 97 -4.37 11.30 -1.08
CA THR A 97 -4.88 10.18 -1.89
C THR A 97 -5.31 10.66 -3.28
N GLN A 98 -6.13 11.71 -3.34
CA GLN A 98 -6.62 12.25 -4.61
C GLN A 98 -5.45 12.72 -5.49
N THR A 99 -4.49 13.45 -4.91
CA THR A 99 -3.28 13.92 -5.62
C THR A 99 -2.43 12.76 -6.15
N ALA A 100 -2.29 11.69 -5.36
CA ALA A 100 -1.55 10.50 -5.79
C ALA A 100 -2.26 9.80 -6.97
N ILE A 101 -3.58 9.65 -6.91
CA ILE A 101 -4.40 9.06 -7.99
C ILE A 101 -4.28 9.90 -9.27
N GLU A 102 -4.44 11.21 -9.18
CA GLU A 102 -4.28 12.14 -10.31
C GLU A 102 -2.86 12.12 -10.91
N SER A 103 -1.88 11.71 -10.12
CA SER A 103 -0.49 11.55 -10.55
C SER A 103 -0.21 10.17 -11.17
N GLY A 104 -1.19 9.25 -11.16
CA GLY A 104 -1.10 7.93 -11.78
C GLY A 104 -0.89 6.77 -10.79
N ALA A 105 -1.15 6.96 -9.50
CA ALA A 105 -1.18 5.84 -8.56
C ALA A 105 -2.38 4.92 -8.86
N THR A 106 -2.13 3.61 -8.89
CA THR A 106 -3.13 2.55 -9.05
C THR A 106 -3.36 1.79 -7.76
N GLU A 107 -2.52 2.03 -6.76
CA GLU A 107 -2.64 1.49 -5.39
C GLU A 107 -2.31 2.58 -4.37
N ILE A 108 -3.01 2.56 -3.23
CA ILE A 108 -2.80 3.47 -2.10
C ILE A 108 -2.57 2.68 -0.82
N ASP A 109 -1.49 3.01 -0.12
CA ASP A 109 -1.12 2.45 1.18
C ASP A 109 -1.21 3.53 2.26
N MET A 110 -2.33 3.60 2.99
CA MET A 110 -2.53 4.61 4.03
C MET A 110 -2.14 4.10 5.41
N VAL A 111 -1.35 4.87 6.16
CA VAL A 111 -1.05 4.57 7.56
C VAL A 111 -2.25 4.90 8.45
N ILE A 112 -2.70 3.92 9.25
CA ILE A 112 -3.75 4.11 10.26
C ILE A 112 -3.32 5.17 11.29
N ASN A 113 -4.27 5.91 11.89
CA ASN A 113 -3.93 6.80 12.99
C ASN A 113 -3.65 5.98 14.26
N ILE A 114 -2.35 5.77 14.55
CA ILE A 114 -1.87 4.95 15.66
C ILE A 114 -2.37 5.50 17.00
N GLY A 115 -2.35 6.82 17.16
CA GLY A 115 -2.83 7.49 18.38
C GLY A 115 -4.30 7.24 18.65
N ALA A 116 -5.14 7.28 17.61
CA ALA A 116 -6.57 6.98 17.72
C ALA A 116 -6.81 5.51 18.12
N VAL A 117 -6.08 4.56 17.51
CA VAL A 117 -6.15 3.13 17.89
C VAL A 117 -5.76 2.95 19.36
N LYS A 118 -4.69 3.59 19.82
CA LYS A 118 -4.23 3.57 21.21
C LYS A 118 -5.27 4.16 22.18
N SER A 119 -5.91 5.23 21.78
CA SER A 119 -6.95 5.92 22.56
C SER A 119 -8.32 5.23 22.50
N LYS A 120 -8.42 4.12 21.78
CA LYS A 120 -9.68 3.38 21.53
C LYS A 120 -10.75 4.24 20.81
N ASP A 121 -10.32 5.21 20.02
CA ASP A 121 -11.22 6.01 19.19
C ASP A 121 -11.47 5.28 17.85
N ASP A 122 -12.28 4.22 17.94
CA ASP A 122 -12.61 3.38 16.80
C ASP A 122 -13.47 4.13 15.77
N ALA A 123 -14.34 5.04 16.24
CA ALA A 123 -15.19 5.83 15.36
C ALA A 123 -14.39 6.78 14.48
N PHE A 124 -13.39 7.47 15.04
CA PHE A 124 -12.47 8.32 14.26
C PHE A 124 -11.64 7.47 13.29
N SER A 125 -11.08 6.35 13.76
CA SER A 125 -10.27 5.47 12.92
C SER A 125 -11.06 4.92 11.74
N LEU A 126 -12.29 4.43 11.98
CA LEU A 126 -13.20 3.95 10.94
C LEU A 126 -13.55 5.05 9.95
N GLY A 127 -13.96 6.23 10.44
CA GLY A 127 -14.32 7.36 9.58
C GLY A 127 -13.16 7.80 8.67
N GLN A 128 -11.92 7.81 9.20
CA GLN A 128 -10.74 8.17 8.42
C GLN A 128 -10.42 7.13 7.34
N ILE A 129 -10.48 5.83 7.66
CA ILE A 129 -10.24 4.76 6.71
C ILE A 129 -11.34 4.77 5.64
N THR A 130 -12.61 4.86 6.04
CA THR A 130 -13.76 4.90 5.12
C THR A 130 -13.64 6.05 4.11
N ALA A 131 -13.24 7.25 4.55
CA ALA A 131 -13.11 8.40 3.66
C ALA A 131 -12.04 8.16 2.56
N VAL A 132 -10.91 7.54 2.91
CA VAL A 132 -9.87 7.20 1.93
C VAL A 132 -10.30 6.04 1.05
N THR A 133 -10.94 5.00 1.61
CA THR A 133 -11.49 3.86 0.86
C THR A 133 -12.46 4.34 -0.22
N GLN A 134 -13.40 5.23 0.14
CA GLN A 134 -14.36 5.80 -0.81
C GLN A 134 -13.68 6.56 -1.94
N THR A 135 -12.62 7.33 -1.64
CA THR A 135 -11.85 8.04 -2.65
C THR A 135 -11.15 7.08 -3.61
N CYS A 136 -10.56 6.01 -3.10
CA CYS A 136 -9.90 4.98 -3.91
C CYS A 136 -10.91 4.24 -4.80
N HIS A 137 -12.00 3.73 -4.21
CA HIS A 137 -13.00 2.95 -4.93
C HIS A 137 -13.74 3.76 -6.01
N ALA A 138 -13.96 5.06 -5.79
CA ALA A 138 -14.54 5.95 -6.81
C ALA A 138 -13.65 6.12 -8.06
N ASN A 139 -12.38 5.73 -7.97
CA ASN A 139 -11.39 5.83 -9.04
C ASN A 139 -10.83 4.46 -9.47
N ASP A 140 -11.44 3.34 -9.07
CA ASP A 140 -10.97 1.96 -9.33
C ASP A 140 -9.54 1.69 -8.85
N VAL A 141 -9.13 2.31 -7.75
CA VAL A 141 -7.79 2.19 -7.16
C VAL A 141 -7.81 1.21 -6.00
N LEU A 142 -6.83 0.28 -5.96
CA LEU A 142 -6.64 -0.64 -4.85
C LEU A 142 -6.22 0.12 -3.59
N TYR A 143 -6.78 -0.29 -2.44
CA TYR A 143 -6.48 0.34 -1.17
C TYR A 143 -6.00 -0.66 -0.12
N LYS A 144 -4.94 -0.33 0.61
CA LYS A 144 -4.39 -1.12 1.71
C LYS A 144 -4.17 -0.24 2.94
N VAL A 145 -4.29 -0.82 4.14
CA VAL A 145 -4.08 -0.12 5.41
C VAL A 145 -2.78 -0.58 6.05
N ILE A 146 -1.83 0.35 6.23
CA ILE A 146 -0.61 0.12 7.00
C ILE A 146 -0.94 0.22 8.49
N THR A 147 -0.89 -0.90 9.21
CA THR A 147 -1.27 -0.96 10.64
C THR A 147 -0.14 -0.60 11.60
N ALA A 148 1.09 -0.41 11.12
CA ALA A 148 2.26 -0.04 11.93
C ALA A 148 2.43 -0.92 13.19
N THR A 149 2.49 -2.24 12.99
CA THR A 149 2.41 -3.28 14.03
C THR A 149 3.45 -3.18 15.13
N CYS A 150 4.60 -2.51 14.90
CA CYS A 150 5.64 -2.29 15.90
C CYS A 150 5.19 -1.40 17.07
N TYR A 151 4.16 -0.57 16.88
CA TYR A 151 3.60 0.31 17.91
C TYR A 151 2.39 -0.29 18.64
N LEU A 152 1.83 -1.40 18.14
CA LEU A 152 0.57 -1.96 18.59
C LEU A 152 0.75 -3.26 19.39
N THR A 153 -0.05 -3.43 20.46
CA THR A 153 -0.23 -4.73 21.13
C THR A 153 -0.98 -5.68 20.20
N ASN A 154 -1.01 -6.98 20.51
CA ASN A 154 -1.74 -7.95 19.71
C ASN A 154 -3.26 -7.67 19.65
N GLU A 155 -3.84 -7.19 20.75
CA GLU A 155 -5.24 -6.77 20.81
C GLU A 155 -5.52 -5.57 19.89
N GLU A 156 -4.62 -4.57 19.91
CA GLU A 156 -4.70 -3.37 19.07
C GLU A 156 -4.52 -3.72 17.58
N LYS A 157 -3.64 -4.68 17.23
CA LYS A 157 -3.49 -5.19 15.86
C LYS A 157 -4.79 -5.81 15.35
N VAL A 158 -5.40 -6.70 16.14
CA VAL A 158 -6.69 -7.33 15.80
C VAL A 158 -7.77 -6.27 15.63
N ARG A 159 -7.82 -5.27 16.53
CA ARG A 159 -8.77 -4.16 16.45
C ARG A 159 -8.55 -3.34 15.17
N GLY A 160 -7.32 -2.92 14.87
CA GLY A 160 -7.00 -2.17 13.66
C GLY A 160 -7.40 -2.91 12.38
N CYS A 161 -7.15 -4.22 12.31
CA CYS A 161 -7.59 -5.05 11.19
C CYS A 161 -9.12 -5.12 11.07
N LYS A 162 -9.84 -5.26 12.19
CA LYS A 162 -11.31 -5.27 12.18
C LYS A 162 -11.91 -3.94 11.72
N ILE A 163 -11.32 -2.81 12.16
CA ILE A 163 -11.75 -1.48 11.72
C ILE A 163 -11.50 -1.33 10.21
N ALA A 164 -10.33 -1.75 9.72
CA ALA A 164 -10.02 -1.70 8.29
C ALA A 164 -10.95 -2.58 7.44
N GLN A 165 -11.40 -3.73 7.98
CA GLN A 165 -12.34 -4.62 7.30
C GLN A 165 -13.77 -4.05 7.22
N GLN A 166 -14.15 -3.18 8.14
CA GLN A 166 -15.48 -2.55 8.19
C GLN A 166 -15.59 -1.34 7.25
N ALA A 167 -14.48 -0.73 6.91
CA ALA A 167 -14.41 0.46 6.07
C ALA A 167 -14.47 0.14 4.57
#